data_80b6ca69a88b492e5f9b5095b6806416
#
_entry.id   80b6ca69a88b492e5f9b5095b6806416
#
_cell.length_a   1.000
_cell.length_b   1.000
_cell.length_c   1.000
_cell.angle_alpha   90.00
_cell.angle_beta   90.00
_cell.angle_gamma   90.00
#
_symmetry.space_group_name_H-M   'P 1'
#
loop_
_entity.id
_entity.type
_entity.pdbx_description
1 polymer ?
#
loop_
_entity_poly.entity_id
_entity_poly.type
_entity_poly.pdbx_seq_one_letter_code
_entity_poly.pdbx_strand_id
1 'polypeptide(L)'
;MSALTIRKLQVDLSRGFDRHWHGGDAFRSQYYNALSMSFPVGEQSFIDAVREGLALLPDTPEHAALRADVAQFIGQEATHRHVHGLYNEQLEKQGLVNRWQDRATRRIEYG
;
A
#
# COMPACT_ATOMS: atom_id res chain seq x y z
N MET A 1 -14.98 20.09 2.89
CA MET A 1 -14.41 19.15 3.87
C MET A 1 -14.70 17.72 3.43
N SER A 2 -13.73 16.84 3.51
CA SER A 2 -13.91 15.44 3.13
C SER A 2 -14.63 14.66 4.23
N ALA A 3 -15.54 13.75 3.84
CA ALA A 3 -16.13 12.74 4.73
C ALA A 3 -15.16 11.58 5.02
N LEU A 4 -14.10 11.44 4.22
CA LEU A 4 -13.09 10.41 4.42
C LEU A 4 -12.13 10.80 5.54
N THR A 5 -11.68 9.83 6.30
CA THR A 5 -10.72 10.02 7.39
C THR A 5 -9.55 9.08 7.21
N ILE A 6 -8.34 9.61 7.25
CA ILE A 6 -7.11 8.79 7.23
C ILE A 6 -7.05 7.98 8.53
N ARG A 7 -6.95 6.66 8.40
CA ARG A 7 -6.82 5.75 9.52
C ARG A 7 -5.42 5.16 9.53
N LYS A 8 -4.85 5.05 10.71
CA LYS A 8 -3.51 4.49 10.92
C LYS A 8 -3.62 3.23 11.75
N LEU A 9 -3.08 2.14 11.25
CA LEU A 9 -3.03 0.88 11.97
C LEU A 9 -2.04 0.97 13.14
N GLN A 10 -2.51 0.66 14.35
CA GLN A 10 -1.71 0.71 15.59
C GLN A 10 -1.17 -0.68 15.93
N VAL A 11 -0.35 -1.24 15.03
CA VAL A 11 0.29 -2.54 15.23
C VAL A 11 1.80 -2.35 15.28
N ASP A 12 2.44 -2.88 16.31
CA ASP A 12 3.90 -2.87 16.42
C ASP A 12 4.48 -4.05 15.63
N LEU A 13 5.01 -3.76 14.45
CA LEU A 13 5.68 -4.74 13.59
C LEU A 13 7.18 -4.83 13.84
N SER A 14 7.74 -4.01 14.76
CA SER A 14 9.19 -3.95 15.02
C SER A 14 9.73 -5.22 15.70
N ARG A 15 8.88 -5.94 16.43
CA ARG A 15 9.26 -7.16 17.15
C ARG A 15 9.34 -8.39 16.25
N GLY A 16 8.91 -8.28 15.02
CA GLY A 16 8.80 -9.41 14.11
C GLY A 16 7.63 -10.35 14.47
N PHE A 17 7.56 -11.45 13.79
CA PHE A 17 6.52 -12.48 13.97
C PHE A 17 7.06 -13.82 13.47
N ASP A 18 6.41 -14.91 13.87
CA ASP A 18 6.80 -16.25 13.47
C ASP A 18 6.68 -16.45 11.96
N ARG A 19 7.52 -17.33 11.39
CA ARG A 19 7.48 -17.67 9.97
C ARG A 19 6.09 -18.13 9.53
N HIS A 20 5.44 -18.98 10.33
CA HIS A 20 4.08 -19.46 10.08
C HIS A 20 3.10 -18.79 11.03
N TRP A 21 3.04 -17.46 10.97
CA TRP A 21 2.29 -16.61 11.90
C TRP A 21 0.78 -16.80 11.84
N HIS A 22 0.25 -17.28 10.72
CA HIS A 22 -1.19 -17.47 10.54
C HIS A 22 -1.63 -18.83 11.12
N GLY A 23 -1.74 -18.89 12.44
CA GLY A 23 -2.17 -20.10 13.14
C GLY A 23 -1.25 -21.32 12.96
N GLY A 24 0.02 -21.10 12.64
CA GLY A 24 0.98 -22.17 12.35
C GLY A 24 0.88 -22.78 10.96
N ASP A 25 -0.04 -22.28 10.12
CA ASP A 25 -0.25 -22.79 8.76
C ASP A 25 0.73 -22.15 7.78
N ALA A 26 1.58 -22.96 7.17
CA ALA A 26 2.60 -22.50 6.23
C ALA A 26 1.99 -21.89 4.97
N PHE A 27 0.99 -22.52 4.38
CA PHE A 27 0.36 -22.04 3.14
C PHE A 27 -0.34 -20.71 3.36
N ARG A 28 -1.18 -20.60 4.40
CA ARG A 28 -1.89 -19.35 4.71
C ARG A 28 -0.93 -18.22 5.00
N SER A 29 0.11 -18.48 5.79
CA SER A 29 1.13 -17.49 6.11
C SER A 29 1.82 -16.97 4.84
N GLN A 30 2.26 -17.87 3.95
CA GLN A 30 2.93 -17.48 2.72
C GLN A 30 2.00 -16.80 1.71
N TYR A 31 0.73 -17.19 1.68
CA TYR A 31 -0.27 -16.52 0.84
C TYR A 31 -0.41 -15.03 1.20
N TYR A 32 -0.59 -14.73 2.48
CA TYR A 32 -0.71 -13.35 2.94
C TYR A 32 0.62 -12.59 2.87
N ASN A 33 1.75 -13.26 3.07
CA ASN A 33 3.06 -12.67 2.87
C ASN A 33 3.27 -12.22 1.42
N ALA A 34 2.95 -13.08 0.46
CA ALA A 34 3.05 -12.77 -0.97
C ALA A 34 2.13 -11.61 -1.35
N LEU A 35 0.91 -11.59 -0.81
CA LEU A 35 -0.05 -10.53 -1.03
C LEU A 35 0.49 -9.19 -0.50
N SER A 36 1.02 -9.17 0.72
CA SER A 36 1.62 -7.96 1.29
C SER A 36 2.83 -7.46 0.47
N MET A 37 3.67 -8.38 -0.03
CA MET A 37 4.81 -8.02 -0.86
C MET A 37 4.42 -7.35 -2.18
N SER A 38 3.21 -7.62 -2.68
CA SER A 38 2.73 -7.03 -3.95
C SER A 38 2.15 -5.62 -3.78
N PHE A 39 1.75 -5.23 -2.58
CA PHE A 39 0.97 -4.02 -2.35
C PHE A 39 1.75 -2.70 -2.47
N PRO A 40 2.96 -2.52 -1.94
CA PRO A 40 3.60 -1.19 -1.96
C PRO A 40 3.73 -0.58 -3.35
N VAL A 41 4.09 -1.38 -4.35
CA VAL A 41 4.21 -0.92 -5.75
C VAL A 41 2.83 -0.57 -6.31
N GLY A 42 1.82 -1.40 -6.07
CA GLY A 42 0.44 -1.15 -6.50
C GLY A 42 -0.14 0.10 -5.85
N GLU A 43 0.06 0.27 -4.55
CA GLU A 43 -0.43 1.43 -3.80
C GLU A 43 0.23 2.72 -4.27
N GLN A 44 1.54 2.70 -4.54
CA GLN A 44 2.22 3.85 -5.11
C GLN A 44 1.69 4.19 -6.51
N SER A 45 1.40 3.18 -7.33
CA SER A 45 0.77 3.36 -8.64
C SER A 45 -0.59 4.03 -8.53
N PHE A 46 -1.40 3.64 -7.55
CA PHE A 46 -2.70 4.28 -7.30
C PHE A 46 -2.54 5.74 -6.88
N ILE A 47 -1.60 6.03 -5.99
CA ILE A 47 -1.31 7.41 -5.58
C ILE A 47 -0.92 8.26 -6.79
N ASP A 48 -0.01 7.76 -7.61
CA ASP A 48 0.47 8.47 -8.80
C ASP A 48 -0.65 8.71 -9.81
N ALA A 49 -1.49 7.70 -10.06
CA ALA A 49 -2.61 7.80 -10.98
C ALA A 49 -3.64 8.85 -10.55
N VAL A 50 -4.01 8.86 -9.25
CA VAL A 50 -4.98 9.86 -8.77
C VAL A 50 -4.39 11.27 -8.72
N ARG A 51 -3.08 11.42 -8.49
CA ARG A 51 -2.40 12.72 -8.59
C ARG A 51 -2.40 13.24 -10.03
N GLU A 52 -2.14 12.40 -11.01
CA GLU A 52 -2.23 12.76 -12.42
C GLU A 52 -3.64 13.18 -12.80
N GLY A 53 -4.63 12.42 -12.39
CA GLY A 53 -6.04 12.74 -12.61
C GLY A 53 -6.44 14.06 -11.95
N LEU A 54 -5.98 14.30 -10.73
CA LEU A 54 -6.24 15.53 -10.00
C LEU A 54 -5.64 16.75 -10.73
N ALA A 55 -4.47 16.61 -11.34
CA ALA A 55 -3.83 17.68 -12.09
C ALA A 55 -4.64 18.10 -13.34
N LEU A 56 -5.45 17.19 -13.88
CA LEU A 56 -6.32 17.43 -15.02
C LEU A 56 -7.69 18.02 -14.62
N LEU A 57 -8.03 17.95 -13.34
CA LEU A 57 -9.33 18.41 -12.85
C LEU A 57 -9.30 19.94 -12.68
N PRO A 58 -10.28 20.67 -13.23
CA PRO A 58 -10.34 22.12 -13.04
C PRO A 58 -10.41 22.52 -11.57
N ASP A 59 -9.67 23.56 -11.20
CA ASP A 59 -9.69 24.08 -9.83
C ASP A 59 -10.86 25.04 -9.65
N THR A 60 -12.06 24.48 -9.60
CA THR A 60 -13.30 25.23 -9.47
C THR A 60 -14.06 24.75 -8.22
N PRO A 61 -14.96 25.60 -7.65
CA PRO A 61 -15.71 25.22 -6.45
C PRO A 61 -16.52 23.93 -6.57
N GLU A 62 -17.00 23.60 -7.77
CA GLU A 62 -17.76 22.37 -8.02
C GLU A 62 -16.93 21.10 -7.81
N HIS A 63 -15.60 21.18 -7.90
CA HIS A 63 -14.68 20.05 -7.71
C HIS A 63 -14.02 20.05 -6.33
N ALA A 64 -14.35 20.98 -5.45
CA ALA A 64 -13.70 21.12 -4.14
C ALA A 64 -13.87 19.87 -3.26
N ALA A 65 -15.07 19.27 -3.25
CA ALA A 65 -15.35 18.06 -2.48
C ALA A 65 -14.53 16.87 -2.99
N LEU A 66 -14.44 16.69 -4.31
CA LEU A 66 -13.65 15.64 -4.91
C LEU A 66 -12.15 15.81 -4.63
N ARG A 67 -11.65 17.04 -4.69
CA ARG A 67 -10.25 17.34 -4.34
C ARG A 67 -9.95 16.98 -2.90
N ALA A 68 -10.84 17.28 -1.98
CA ALA A 68 -10.70 16.92 -0.57
C ALA A 68 -10.69 15.39 -0.38
N ASP A 69 -11.59 14.67 -1.06
CA ASP A 69 -11.64 13.22 -1.00
C ASP A 69 -10.38 12.58 -1.57
N VAL A 70 -9.86 13.08 -2.68
CA VAL A 70 -8.61 12.59 -3.30
C VAL A 70 -7.43 12.80 -2.33
N ALA A 71 -7.34 13.94 -1.67
CA ALA A 71 -6.29 14.20 -0.69
C ALA A 71 -6.32 13.18 0.46
N GLN A 72 -7.51 12.86 0.97
CA GLN A 72 -7.69 11.86 2.02
C GLN A 72 -7.37 10.45 1.52
N PHE A 73 -7.79 10.10 0.32
CA PHE A 73 -7.45 8.82 -0.32
C PHE A 73 -5.93 8.65 -0.44
N ILE A 74 -5.22 9.65 -0.95
CA ILE A 74 -3.76 9.62 -1.07
C ILE A 74 -3.11 9.42 0.31
N GLY A 75 -3.59 10.12 1.32
CA GLY A 75 -3.09 9.96 2.69
C GLY A 75 -3.33 8.56 3.25
N GLN A 76 -4.50 7.98 2.99
CA GLN A 76 -4.84 6.63 3.43
C GLN A 76 -3.95 5.58 2.72
N GLU A 77 -3.78 5.70 1.41
CA GLU A 77 -2.92 4.79 0.63
C GLU A 77 -1.45 4.91 1.02
N ALA A 78 -0.97 6.11 1.32
CA ALA A 78 0.40 6.31 1.81
C ALA A 78 0.62 5.63 3.16
N THR A 79 -0.34 5.73 4.08
CA THR A 79 -0.30 5.04 5.37
C THR A 79 -0.33 3.52 5.19
N HIS A 80 -1.19 3.03 4.32
CA HIS A 80 -1.34 1.62 3.98
C HIS A 80 -0.04 1.06 3.39
N ARG A 81 0.54 1.74 2.42
CA ARG A 81 1.84 1.40 1.82
C ARG A 81 2.94 1.34 2.87
N HIS A 82 2.96 2.30 3.80
CA HIS A 82 3.95 2.33 4.88
C HIS A 82 3.86 1.09 5.78
N VAL A 83 2.66 0.70 6.18
CA VAL A 83 2.44 -0.48 7.03
C VAL A 83 2.85 -1.76 6.30
N HIS A 84 2.49 -1.92 5.03
CA HIS A 84 2.95 -3.05 4.24
C HIS A 84 4.47 -3.07 4.09
N GLY A 85 5.10 -1.90 3.95
CA GLY A 85 6.56 -1.77 3.93
C GLY A 85 7.21 -2.29 5.20
N LEU A 86 6.68 -1.91 6.37
CA LEU A 86 7.18 -2.40 7.67
C LEU A 86 6.99 -3.91 7.82
N TYR A 87 5.85 -4.43 7.40
CA TYR A 87 5.59 -5.87 7.41
C TYR A 87 6.57 -6.62 6.49
N ASN A 88 6.78 -6.12 5.29
CA ASN A 88 7.66 -6.72 4.29
C ASN A 88 9.13 -6.70 4.74
N GLU A 89 9.56 -5.69 5.50
CA GLU A 89 10.89 -5.68 6.12
C GLU A 89 11.10 -6.86 7.06
N GLN A 90 10.07 -7.24 7.83
CA GLN A 90 10.14 -8.41 8.69
C GLN A 90 10.24 -9.71 7.88
N LEU A 91 9.56 -9.78 6.72
CA LEU A 91 9.67 -10.92 5.83
C LEU A 91 11.08 -11.05 5.26
N GLU A 92 11.71 -9.95 4.89
CA GLU A 92 13.11 -9.93 4.42
C GLU A 92 14.07 -10.43 5.51
N LYS A 93 13.85 -10.04 6.76
CA LYS A 93 14.61 -10.54 7.91
C LYS A 93 14.45 -12.05 8.12
N GLN A 94 13.33 -12.63 7.68
CA GLN A 94 13.10 -14.08 7.68
C GLN A 94 13.74 -14.79 6.48
N GLY A 95 14.40 -14.05 5.59
CA GLY A 95 15.07 -14.60 4.41
C GLY A 95 14.19 -14.67 3.16
N LEU A 96 12.98 -14.08 3.16
CA LEU A 96 12.12 -14.05 2.00
C LEU A 96 12.55 -12.95 1.04
N VAL A 97 12.52 -13.24 -0.26
CA VAL A 97 12.92 -12.30 -1.31
C VAL A 97 11.71 -11.88 -2.11
N ASN A 98 11.47 -10.57 -2.20
CA ASN A 98 10.35 -10.01 -2.97
C ASN A 98 10.72 -9.87 -4.46
N ARG A 99 10.62 -10.95 -5.20
CA ARG A 99 10.85 -10.94 -6.66
C ARG A 99 9.65 -10.41 -7.44
N TRP A 100 8.50 -10.37 -6.82
CA TRP A 100 7.27 -9.87 -7.45
C TRP A 100 7.33 -8.36 -7.68
N GLN A 101 7.94 -7.63 -6.79
CA GLN A 101 8.04 -6.17 -6.86
C GLN A 101 8.66 -5.70 -8.19
N ASP A 102 9.76 -6.31 -8.61
CA ASP A 102 10.44 -5.95 -9.86
C ASP A 102 9.56 -6.21 -11.07
N ARG A 103 8.80 -7.31 -11.05
CA ARG A 103 7.86 -7.65 -12.13
C ARG A 103 6.70 -6.67 -12.17
N ALA A 104 6.14 -6.32 -11.02
CA ALA A 104 5.06 -5.37 -10.91
C ALA A 104 5.49 -3.98 -11.38
N THR A 105 6.68 -3.52 -10.95
CA THR A 105 7.25 -2.25 -11.36
C THR A 105 7.38 -2.18 -12.88
N ARG A 106 7.96 -3.21 -13.50
CA ARG A 106 8.11 -3.25 -14.97
C ARG A 106 6.77 -3.21 -15.70
N ARG A 107 5.76 -3.89 -15.18
CA ARG A 107 4.42 -3.86 -15.79
C ARG A 107 3.77 -2.49 -15.71
N ILE A 108 3.96 -1.79 -14.60
CA ILE A 108 3.41 -0.44 -14.43
C ILE A 108 4.13 0.56 -15.35
N GLU A 109 5.46 0.44 -15.50
CA GLU A 109 6.24 1.36 -16.31
C GLU A 109 6.10 1.12 -17.82
N TYR A 110 5.97 -0.13 -18.25
CA TYR A 110 6.05 -0.52 -19.67
C TYR A 110 4.80 -1.25 -20.20
N GLY A 111 3.84 -1.49 -19.34
CA GLY A 111 2.65 -2.26 -19.65
C GLY A 111 1.54 -1.54 -20.31
#